data_95b9c53aba758342430e44da5d7d56cc
#
_entry.id   95b9c53aba758342430e44da5d7d56cc
#
_cell.length_a   1.000
_cell.length_b   1.000
_cell.length_c   1.000
_cell.angle_alpha   90.00
_cell.angle_beta   90.00
_cell.angle_gamma   90.00
#
_symmetry.space_group_name_H-M   'P 1'
#
loop_
_entity.id
_entity.type
_entity.pdbx_description
1 polymer ?
#
loop_
_entity_poly.entity_id
_entity_poly.type
_entity_poly.pdbx_seq_one_letter_code
_entity_poly.pdbx_strand_id
1 'polypeptide(L)'
;MDINEMLNIDLIDVNLRAETKEELFELVGKDLEVKGFVNKNYTEGIKKREKEFPTGLITKNLNIALPHSETEYVEKPFIYIVKLQNSPLTFNQMGDNQEMEVSDFFFLGIKDPSKQVQLLSYLMDLFSDDNFINDYKNTTEKEKI
;
A
#
# COMPACT_ATOMS: atom_id res chain seq x y z
N MET A 1 -18.95 -0.73 -1.75
CA MET A 1 -17.82 -0.68 -0.80
C MET A 1 -17.51 0.77 -0.48
N ASP A 2 -17.45 1.09 0.79
CA ASP A 2 -17.14 2.45 1.23
C ASP A 2 -15.66 2.52 1.61
N ILE A 3 -14.88 3.30 0.86
CA ILE A 3 -13.45 3.44 1.11
C ILE A 3 -13.18 4.08 2.47
N ASN A 4 -14.08 4.93 2.95
CA ASN A 4 -13.90 5.56 4.26
C ASN A 4 -13.91 4.57 5.42
N GLU A 5 -14.59 3.44 5.26
CA GLU A 5 -14.62 2.38 6.27
C GLU A 5 -13.28 1.64 6.33
N MET A 6 -12.48 1.68 5.27
CA MET A 6 -11.18 1.03 5.22
C MET A 6 -10.06 1.90 5.75
N LEU A 7 -10.27 3.21 5.83
CA LEU A 7 -9.28 4.14 6.35
C LEU A 7 -9.32 4.15 7.87
N ASN A 8 -8.16 4.03 8.50
CA ASN A 8 -8.05 3.94 9.95
C ASN A 8 -6.73 4.59 10.37
N ILE A 9 -6.79 5.59 11.25
CA ILE A 9 -5.58 6.29 11.71
C ILE A 9 -4.56 5.34 12.33
N ASP A 10 -5.01 4.22 12.92
CA ASP A 10 -4.10 3.22 13.48
C ASP A 10 -3.36 2.42 12.40
N LEU A 11 -3.76 2.55 11.14
CA LEU A 11 -3.12 1.91 10.00
C LEU A 11 -2.38 2.92 9.11
N ILE A 12 -1.93 4.04 9.69
CA ILE A 12 -1.16 5.06 8.99
C ILE A 12 0.14 5.27 9.75
N ASP A 13 1.27 5.07 9.09
CA ASP A 13 2.59 5.28 9.68
C ASP A 13 3.41 6.18 8.76
N VAL A 14 3.66 7.40 9.20
CA VAL A 14 4.45 8.38 8.43
C VAL A 14 5.90 8.41 8.88
N ASN A 15 6.29 7.54 9.82
CA ASN A 15 7.62 7.51 10.41
C ASN A 15 8.30 6.15 10.29
N LEU A 16 7.80 5.26 9.43
CA LEU A 16 8.36 3.93 9.29
C LEU A 16 9.74 3.97 8.65
N ARG A 17 10.62 3.09 9.11
CA ARG A 17 11.95 2.90 8.53
C ARG A 17 12.10 1.46 8.09
N ALA A 18 12.54 1.25 6.86
CA ALA A 18 12.82 -0.08 6.32
C ALA A 18 13.95 0.03 5.30
N GLU A 19 14.82 -0.96 5.29
CA GLU A 19 15.98 -0.99 4.39
C GLU A 19 15.73 -1.84 3.14
N THR A 20 14.76 -2.76 3.19
CA THR A 20 14.42 -3.63 2.06
C THR A 20 12.91 -3.79 1.95
N LYS A 21 12.46 -4.26 0.77
CA LYS A 21 11.04 -4.60 0.57
C LYS A 21 10.59 -5.66 1.57
N GLU A 22 11.43 -6.65 1.76
CA GLU A 22 11.13 -7.77 2.65
C GLU A 22 10.91 -7.27 4.07
N GLU A 23 11.77 -6.37 4.56
CA GLU A 23 11.62 -5.78 5.87
C GLU A 23 10.34 -4.96 5.97
N LEU A 24 10.04 -4.15 4.94
CA LEU A 24 8.81 -3.37 4.89
C LEU A 24 7.59 -4.28 5.00
N PHE A 25 7.55 -5.35 4.22
CA PHE A 25 6.42 -6.27 4.22
C PHE A 25 6.27 -6.99 5.56
N GLU A 26 7.39 -7.33 6.20
CA GLU A 26 7.35 -7.96 7.51
C GLU A 26 6.84 -7.03 8.59
N LEU A 27 7.28 -5.77 8.59
CA LEU A 27 6.83 -4.79 9.58
C LEU A 27 5.33 -4.51 9.45
N VAL A 28 4.87 -4.23 8.23
CA VAL A 28 3.46 -3.94 7.99
C VAL A 28 2.60 -5.17 8.18
N GLY A 29 3.05 -6.32 7.66
CA GLY A 29 2.30 -7.57 7.79
C GLY A 29 2.13 -7.99 9.23
N LYS A 30 3.17 -7.85 10.05
CA LYS A 30 3.10 -8.20 11.46
C LYS A 30 2.13 -7.28 12.21
N ASP A 31 2.17 -5.99 11.93
CA ASP A 31 1.27 -5.02 12.56
C ASP A 31 -0.19 -5.34 12.20
N LEU A 32 -0.45 -5.63 10.94
CA LEU A 32 -1.80 -6.01 10.49
C LEU A 32 -2.26 -7.31 11.11
N GLU A 33 -1.36 -8.28 11.26
CA GLU A 33 -1.69 -9.57 11.89
C GLU A 33 -2.04 -9.38 13.37
N VAL A 34 -1.25 -8.61 14.10
CA VAL A 34 -1.49 -8.31 15.51
C VAL A 34 -2.83 -7.62 15.69
N LYS A 35 -3.19 -6.72 14.79
CA LYS A 35 -4.45 -5.97 14.86
C LYS A 35 -5.66 -6.75 14.33
N GLY A 36 -5.44 -7.96 13.80
CA GLY A 36 -6.53 -8.83 13.39
C GLY A 36 -7.07 -8.59 11.98
N PHE A 37 -6.35 -7.85 11.14
CA PHE A 37 -6.79 -7.57 9.77
C PHE A 37 -6.41 -8.65 8.78
N VAL A 38 -5.35 -9.41 9.07
CA VAL A 38 -4.86 -10.45 8.17
C VAL A 38 -4.47 -11.69 8.98
N ASN A 39 -4.35 -12.84 8.28
CA ASN A 39 -3.89 -14.07 8.93
C ASN A 39 -2.36 -14.19 8.82
N LYS A 40 -1.82 -15.27 9.40
CA LYS A 40 -0.37 -15.49 9.48
C LYS A 40 0.31 -15.68 8.13
N ASN A 41 -0.46 -15.95 7.07
CA ASN A 41 0.10 -16.20 5.73
C ASN A 41 0.18 -14.94 4.87
N TYR A 42 -0.34 -13.82 5.36
CA TYR A 42 -0.40 -12.58 4.57
C TYR A 42 0.99 -12.09 4.16
N THR A 43 1.94 -12.05 5.10
CA THR A 43 3.28 -11.51 4.83
C THR A 43 3.98 -12.26 3.70
N GLU A 44 3.98 -13.59 3.76
CA GLU A 44 4.60 -14.38 2.69
C GLU A 44 3.81 -14.28 1.39
N GLY A 45 2.49 -14.19 1.50
CA GLY A 45 1.63 -14.03 0.32
C GLY A 45 1.89 -12.73 -0.41
N ILE A 46 2.05 -11.62 0.31
CA ILE A 46 2.29 -10.33 -0.31
C ILE A 46 3.69 -10.26 -0.95
N LYS A 47 4.69 -10.88 -0.32
CA LYS A 47 6.03 -10.96 -0.90
C LYS A 47 6.01 -11.69 -2.24
N LYS A 48 5.33 -12.82 -2.28
CA LYS A 48 5.22 -13.63 -3.50
C LYS A 48 4.45 -12.89 -4.58
N ARG A 49 3.32 -12.28 -4.21
CA ARG A 49 2.48 -11.59 -5.20
C ARG A 49 3.18 -10.38 -5.80
N GLU A 50 3.94 -9.63 -5.01
CA GLU A 50 4.65 -8.47 -5.54
C GLU A 50 5.69 -8.87 -6.59
N LYS A 51 6.33 -10.03 -6.43
CA LYS A 51 7.27 -10.54 -7.42
C LYS A 51 6.57 -10.91 -8.74
N GLU A 52 5.39 -11.49 -8.65
CA GLU A 52 4.63 -11.96 -9.83
C GLU A 52 3.85 -10.83 -10.49
N PHE A 53 3.30 -9.91 -9.68
CA PHE A 53 2.44 -8.83 -10.14
C PHE A 53 2.84 -7.53 -9.46
N PRO A 54 3.88 -6.83 -10.00
CA PRO A 54 4.36 -5.59 -9.38
C PRO A 54 3.29 -4.53 -9.30
N THR A 55 3.33 -3.71 -8.25
CA THR A 55 2.31 -2.71 -7.96
C THR A 55 2.82 -1.28 -7.97
N GLY A 56 4.06 -1.05 -8.41
CA GLY A 56 4.60 0.31 -8.51
C GLY A 56 3.84 1.15 -9.53
N LEU A 57 3.54 2.38 -9.17
CA LEU A 57 2.80 3.31 -10.01
C LEU A 57 3.47 4.67 -10.02
N ILE A 58 3.86 5.16 -11.20
CA ILE A 58 4.45 6.49 -11.34
C ILE A 58 3.33 7.48 -11.62
N THR A 59 3.15 8.44 -10.71
CA THR A 59 2.26 9.58 -10.96
C THR A 59 3.11 10.78 -11.37
N LYS A 60 2.47 11.85 -11.76
CA LYS A 60 3.16 13.05 -12.24
C LYS A 60 4.17 13.59 -11.23
N ASN A 61 3.83 13.58 -9.95
CA ASN A 61 4.64 14.20 -8.91
C ASN A 61 5.09 13.25 -7.80
N LEU A 62 4.76 11.97 -7.87
CA LEU A 62 5.01 11.03 -6.78
C LEU A 62 4.99 9.59 -7.28
N ASN A 63 5.92 8.77 -6.79
CA ASN A 63 5.91 7.33 -7.04
C ASN A 63 5.23 6.65 -5.87
N ILE A 64 4.32 5.72 -6.17
CA ILE A 64 3.51 5.03 -5.18
C ILE A 64 3.56 3.53 -5.46
N ALA A 65 3.41 2.71 -4.43
CA ALA A 65 3.18 1.28 -4.61
C ALA A 65 1.87 0.90 -3.90
N LEU A 66 1.19 -0.11 -4.43
CA LEU A 66 -0.10 -0.59 -3.94
C LEU A 66 -0.02 -2.08 -3.59
N PRO A 67 0.88 -2.47 -2.64
CA PRO A 67 1.06 -3.88 -2.32
C PRO A 67 -0.23 -4.51 -1.80
N HIS A 68 -0.54 -5.73 -2.25
CA HIS A 68 -1.70 -6.48 -1.76
C HIS A 68 -1.47 -7.97 -1.97
N SER A 69 -2.19 -8.78 -1.20
CA SER A 69 -2.10 -10.23 -1.27
C SER A 69 -3.33 -10.83 -1.94
N GLU A 70 -3.36 -12.15 -2.02
CA GLU A 70 -4.59 -12.86 -2.35
C GLU A 70 -5.62 -12.57 -1.26
N THR A 71 -6.90 -12.54 -1.64
CA THR A 71 -7.98 -12.17 -0.72
C THR A 71 -8.17 -13.16 0.43
N GLU A 72 -7.75 -14.41 0.25
CA GLU A 72 -7.89 -15.44 1.29
C GLU A 72 -7.09 -15.16 2.56
N TYR A 73 -6.06 -14.31 2.49
CA TYR A 73 -5.25 -13.96 3.64
C TYR A 73 -5.76 -12.76 4.42
N VAL A 74 -6.82 -12.13 3.94
CA VAL A 74 -7.39 -10.92 4.54
C VAL A 74 -8.59 -11.30 5.41
N GLU A 75 -8.58 -10.84 6.67
CA GLU A 75 -9.69 -11.07 7.61
C GLU A 75 -10.70 -9.91 7.60
N LYS A 76 -10.20 -8.67 7.49
CA LYS A 76 -11.02 -7.46 7.44
C LYS A 76 -10.47 -6.54 6.37
N PRO A 77 -11.33 -5.87 5.58
CA PRO A 77 -10.85 -4.91 4.58
C PRO A 77 -10.07 -3.76 5.23
N PHE A 78 -9.02 -3.30 4.57
CA PHE A 78 -8.20 -2.20 5.10
C PHE A 78 -7.42 -1.49 3.99
N ILE A 79 -6.97 -0.27 4.32
CA ILE A 79 -5.94 0.44 3.57
C ILE A 79 -4.90 0.86 4.61
N TYR A 80 -3.66 0.39 4.46
CA TYR A 80 -2.57 0.71 5.37
C TYR A 80 -1.60 1.64 4.64
N ILE A 81 -1.43 2.85 5.15
CA ILE A 81 -0.65 3.89 4.48
C ILE A 81 0.70 4.05 5.17
N VAL A 82 1.79 4.02 4.39
CA VAL A 82 3.15 4.17 4.90
C VAL A 82 3.88 5.27 4.14
N LYS A 83 4.55 6.16 4.89
CA LYS A 83 5.56 7.06 4.36
C LYS A 83 6.88 6.69 5.02
N LEU A 84 7.89 6.34 4.21
CA LEU A 84 9.22 5.99 4.74
C LEU A 84 9.97 7.23 5.16
N GLN A 85 10.68 7.14 6.29
CA GLN A 85 11.51 8.22 6.80
C GLN A 85 12.95 8.15 6.28
N ASN A 86 13.39 6.97 5.87
CA ASN A 86 14.74 6.79 5.34
C ASN A 86 14.71 6.77 3.81
N SER A 87 15.69 6.14 3.19
CA SER A 87 15.81 6.11 1.73
C SER A 87 14.67 5.35 1.05
N PRO A 88 14.29 5.73 -0.17
CA PRO A 88 13.28 5.01 -0.93
C PRO A 88 13.70 3.56 -1.17
N LEU A 89 12.72 2.70 -1.39
CA LEU A 89 12.94 1.30 -1.76
C LEU A 89 12.69 1.11 -3.25
N THR A 90 13.39 0.15 -3.84
CA THR A 90 13.22 -0.18 -5.25
C THR A 90 12.05 -1.15 -5.42
N PHE A 91 11.08 -0.75 -6.23
CA PHE A 91 9.94 -1.58 -6.61
C PHE A 91 9.88 -1.66 -8.13
N ASN A 92 9.08 -2.58 -8.64
CA ASN A 92 8.89 -2.70 -10.08
C ASN A 92 7.56 -2.07 -10.46
N GLN A 93 7.56 -1.40 -11.62
CA GLN A 93 6.37 -0.69 -12.11
C GLN A 93 5.32 -1.68 -12.59
N MET A 94 4.06 -1.36 -12.30
CA MET A 94 2.92 -2.13 -12.78
C MET A 94 2.89 -2.08 -14.32
N GLY A 95 2.74 -3.25 -14.93
CA GLY A 95 2.61 -3.38 -16.38
C GLY A 95 3.91 -3.61 -17.13
N ASP A 96 4.91 -2.75 -17.00
CA ASP A 96 6.16 -2.88 -17.76
C ASP A 96 7.35 -3.41 -16.95
N ASN A 97 7.15 -3.60 -15.66
CA ASN A 97 8.12 -4.22 -14.75
C ASN A 97 9.44 -3.45 -14.62
N GLN A 98 9.48 -2.16 -15.00
CA GLN A 98 10.67 -1.35 -14.84
C GLN A 98 10.89 -0.97 -13.38
N GLU A 99 12.16 -0.84 -12.98
CA GLU A 99 12.50 -0.46 -11.62
C GLU A 99 12.17 1.00 -11.34
N MET A 100 11.70 1.28 -10.12
CA MET A 100 11.40 2.63 -9.66
C MET A 100 11.63 2.73 -8.17
N GLU A 101 11.87 3.93 -7.67
CA GLU A 101 12.06 4.16 -6.25
C GLU A 101 10.77 4.66 -5.61
N VAL A 102 10.40 4.09 -4.46
CA VAL A 102 9.12 4.35 -3.79
C VAL A 102 9.35 4.60 -2.31
N SER A 103 8.72 5.66 -1.77
CA SER A 103 8.71 5.95 -0.34
C SER A 103 7.29 5.99 0.24
N ASP A 104 6.28 5.91 -0.61
CA ASP A 104 4.87 6.02 -0.23
C ASP A 104 4.12 4.77 -0.67
N PHE A 105 3.48 4.11 0.29
CA PHE A 105 2.85 2.81 0.07
C PHE A 105 1.42 2.81 0.58
N PHE A 106 0.52 2.23 -0.21
CA PHE A 106 -0.86 1.98 0.17
C PHE A 106 -1.10 0.48 0.12
N PHE A 107 -0.94 -0.18 1.26
CA PHE A 107 -1.19 -1.62 1.36
C PHE A 107 -2.69 -1.85 1.37
N LEU A 108 -3.16 -2.73 0.52
CA LEU A 108 -4.60 -2.98 0.33
C LEU A 108 -4.99 -4.35 0.85
N GLY A 109 -6.11 -4.41 1.54
CA GLY A 109 -6.70 -5.67 1.97
C GLY A 109 -8.16 -5.72 1.58
N ILE A 110 -8.53 -6.65 0.70
CA ILE A 110 -9.89 -6.84 0.20
C ILE A 110 -10.27 -8.30 0.36
N LYS A 111 -11.47 -8.57 0.85
CA LYS A 111 -11.96 -9.94 0.99
C LYS A 111 -12.66 -10.44 -0.25
N ASP A 112 -13.28 -9.56 -1.02
CA ASP A 112 -14.04 -9.90 -2.21
C ASP A 112 -13.24 -9.54 -3.46
N PRO A 113 -12.82 -10.52 -4.28
CA PRO A 113 -12.00 -10.23 -5.46
C PRO A 113 -12.62 -9.22 -6.43
N SER A 114 -13.96 -9.22 -6.57
CA SER A 114 -14.62 -8.27 -7.47
C SER A 114 -14.48 -6.83 -6.98
N LYS A 115 -14.45 -6.63 -5.66
CA LYS A 115 -14.28 -5.30 -5.07
C LYS A 115 -12.84 -4.82 -5.14
N GLN A 116 -11.88 -5.74 -5.23
CA GLN A 116 -10.47 -5.37 -5.37
C GLN A 116 -10.23 -4.60 -6.66
N VAL A 117 -10.83 -5.03 -7.76
CA VAL A 117 -10.72 -4.35 -9.05
C VAL A 117 -11.30 -2.94 -8.95
N GLN A 118 -12.46 -2.80 -8.31
CA GLN A 118 -13.11 -1.50 -8.13
C GLN A 118 -12.24 -0.56 -7.29
N LEU A 119 -11.65 -1.07 -6.21
CA LEU A 119 -10.79 -0.25 -5.35
C LEU A 119 -9.55 0.21 -6.09
N LEU A 120 -8.89 -0.68 -6.82
CA LEU A 120 -7.71 -0.33 -7.58
C LEU A 120 -8.01 0.76 -8.62
N SER A 121 -9.13 0.63 -9.33
CA SER A 121 -9.55 1.62 -10.32
C SER A 121 -9.80 2.99 -9.66
N TYR A 122 -10.50 2.98 -8.53
CA TYR A 122 -10.77 4.21 -7.79
C TYR A 122 -9.47 4.90 -7.34
N LEU A 123 -8.53 4.12 -6.79
CA LEU A 123 -7.27 4.68 -6.32
C LEU A 123 -6.42 5.20 -7.47
N MET A 124 -6.41 4.51 -8.61
CA MET A 124 -5.65 4.98 -9.77
C MET A 124 -6.21 6.31 -10.29
N ASP A 125 -7.53 6.47 -10.30
CA ASP A 125 -8.16 7.75 -10.67
C ASP A 125 -7.77 8.85 -9.68
N LEU A 126 -7.77 8.53 -8.37
CA LEU A 126 -7.41 9.48 -7.32
C LEU A 126 -5.95 9.92 -7.47
N PHE A 127 -5.05 8.97 -7.74
CA PHE A 127 -3.63 9.27 -7.89
C PHE A 127 -3.32 10.01 -9.20
N SER A 128 -4.27 10.07 -10.13
CA SER A 128 -4.15 10.88 -11.33
C SER A 128 -4.54 12.34 -11.11
N ASP A 129 -5.13 12.65 -9.95
CA ASP A 129 -5.52 14.00 -9.57
C ASP A 129 -4.32 14.73 -8.97
N ASP A 130 -3.78 15.72 -9.69
CA ASP A 130 -2.60 16.45 -9.25
C ASP A 130 -2.81 17.17 -7.91
N ASN A 131 -4.01 17.67 -7.66
CA ASN A 131 -4.31 18.35 -6.40
C ASN A 131 -4.24 17.37 -5.22
N PHE A 132 -4.80 16.18 -5.39
CA PHE A 132 -4.73 15.15 -4.36
C PHE A 132 -3.29 14.75 -4.08
N ILE A 133 -2.51 14.50 -5.13
CA ILE A 133 -1.12 14.07 -4.98
C ILE A 133 -0.28 15.15 -4.29
N ASN A 134 -0.46 16.42 -4.66
CA ASN A 134 0.28 17.51 -4.04
C ASN A 134 -0.08 17.65 -2.56
N ASP A 135 -1.35 17.56 -2.22
CA ASP A 135 -1.79 17.62 -0.82
C ASP A 135 -1.23 16.46 -0.02
N TYR A 136 -1.29 15.24 -0.56
CA TYR A 136 -0.76 14.05 0.10
C TYR A 136 0.76 14.16 0.29
N LYS A 137 1.48 14.57 -0.76
CA LYS A 137 2.94 14.66 -0.75
C LYS A 137 3.44 15.61 0.34
N ASN A 138 2.70 16.70 0.57
CA ASN A 138 3.09 17.72 1.54
C ASN A 138 2.58 17.43 2.95
N THR A 139 1.78 16.39 3.14
CA THR A 139 1.25 16.02 4.45
C THR A 139 2.24 15.12 5.19
N THR A 140 2.66 15.55 6.39
CA THR A 140 3.57 14.78 7.24
C THR A 140 2.90 14.28 8.52
N GLU A 141 1.64 14.62 8.74
CA GLU A 141 0.88 14.23 9.91
C GLU A 141 -0.21 13.25 9.51
N LYS A 142 -0.25 12.09 10.17
CA LYS A 142 -1.19 11.03 9.80
C LYS A 142 -2.65 11.42 9.95
N GLU A 143 -2.95 12.35 10.85
CA GLU A 143 -4.33 12.82 11.06
C GLU A 143 -4.89 13.55 9.85
N LYS A 144 -4.02 14.03 8.94
CA LYS A 144 -4.45 14.78 7.75
C LYS A 144 -4.49 13.93 6.49
N ILE A 145 -4.03 12.70 6.57
CA ILE A 145 -4.09 11.76 5.45
C ILE A 145 -5.47 11.14 5.39
#